data_d4e7754e664d0647a480eb6c7c110828
#
_entry.id   d4e7754e664d0647a480eb6c7c110828
#
_cell.length_a   1.000
_cell.length_b   1.000
_cell.length_c   1.000
_cell.angle_alpha   90.00
_cell.angle_beta   90.00
_cell.angle_gamma   90.00
#
_symmetry.space_group_name_H-M   'P 1'
#
loop_
_entity.id
_entity.type
_entity.pdbx_description
1 polymer ?
#
loop_
_entity_poly.entity_id
_entity_poly.type
_entity_poly.pdbx_seq_one_letter_code
_entity_poly.pdbx_strand_id
1 'polypeptide(L)'
;ERKVQQVSADLNKSLSDKHQLELTNVRLQERINLSHELHDGLGGSIVRSMILVDQSSETVSKQQFLSMLKLLRDDLRQIIDSGSSIENKVPQTPVLWIAPVRYRFTQLMEEMGIVVEWSFPKVWQREPTALQCLTLIRVVEESLTNIIKHSQASQVKVSLEYSQPHQLTYSIQ
;
A
#
# COMPACT_ATOMS: atom_id res chain seq x y z
N GLU A 1 49.12 28.37 -9.27
CA GLU A 1 48.86 27.10 -8.55
C GLU A 1 48.00 27.29 -7.30
N ARG A 2 48.32 28.23 -6.38
CA ARG A 2 47.51 28.45 -5.14
C ARG A 2 46.01 28.75 -5.40
N LYS A 3 45.68 29.56 -6.41
CA LYS A 3 44.27 29.87 -6.75
C LYS A 3 43.49 28.64 -7.26
N VAL A 4 44.14 27.76 -8.01
CA VAL A 4 43.52 26.51 -8.52
C VAL A 4 43.26 25.55 -7.36
N GLN A 5 44.18 25.42 -6.42
CA GLN A 5 43.99 24.60 -5.22
C GLN A 5 42.86 25.12 -4.32
N GLN A 6 42.74 26.43 -4.17
CA GLN A 6 41.66 27.05 -3.38
C GLN A 6 40.31 26.80 -4.03
N VAL A 7 40.16 27.03 -5.33
CA VAL A 7 38.92 26.77 -6.06
C VAL A 7 38.53 25.28 -6.03
N SER A 8 39.50 24.40 -6.12
CA SER A 8 39.25 22.94 -6.02
C SER A 8 38.78 22.55 -4.60
N ALA A 9 39.35 23.12 -3.57
CA ALA A 9 38.93 22.88 -2.19
C ALA A 9 37.50 23.41 -1.92
N ASP A 10 37.19 24.60 -2.40
CA ASP A 10 35.87 25.22 -2.27
C ASP A 10 34.81 24.42 -3.05
N LEU A 11 35.14 23.93 -4.24
CA LEU A 11 34.26 23.08 -5.04
C LEU A 11 33.98 21.74 -4.36
N ASN A 12 35.00 21.09 -3.81
CA ASN A 12 34.86 19.83 -3.10
C ASN A 12 34.00 20.00 -1.84
N LYS A 13 34.18 21.10 -1.10
CA LYS A 13 33.34 21.43 0.03
C LYS A 13 31.88 21.62 -0.39
N SER A 14 31.62 22.43 -1.43
CA SER A 14 30.28 22.68 -1.94
C SER A 14 29.60 21.40 -2.43
N LEU A 15 30.35 20.48 -3.08
CA LEU A 15 29.82 19.18 -3.50
C LEU A 15 29.48 18.31 -2.28
N SER A 16 30.32 18.30 -1.25
CA SER A 16 30.06 17.57 -0.02
C SER A 16 28.82 18.09 0.70
N ASP A 17 28.71 19.40 0.85
CA ASP A 17 27.56 20.06 1.47
C ASP A 17 26.26 19.78 0.69
N LYS A 18 26.31 19.84 -0.64
CA LYS A 18 25.19 19.48 -1.50
C LYS A 18 24.77 18.03 -1.32
N HIS A 19 25.72 17.11 -1.32
CA HIS A 19 25.44 15.69 -1.12
C HIS A 19 24.81 15.40 0.25
N GLN A 20 25.27 16.10 1.28
CA GLN A 20 24.72 15.97 2.64
C GLN A 20 23.29 16.53 2.71
N LEU A 21 22.99 17.62 2.01
CA LEU A 21 21.66 18.19 1.86
C LEU A 21 20.72 17.23 1.12
N GLU A 22 21.18 16.62 0.04
CA GLU A 22 20.42 15.64 -0.73
C GLU A 22 20.07 14.42 0.14
N LEU A 23 21.03 13.88 0.89
CA LEU A 23 20.78 12.77 1.82
C LEU A 23 19.77 13.15 2.93
N THR A 24 19.84 14.36 3.43
CA THR A 24 18.90 14.86 4.44
C THR A 24 17.50 15.00 3.86
N ASN A 25 17.39 15.53 2.64
CA ASN A 25 16.10 15.65 1.95
C ASN A 25 15.48 14.26 1.64
N VAL A 26 16.26 13.30 1.21
CA VAL A 26 15.79 11.92 1.00
C VAL A 26 15.24 11.34 2.32
N ARG A 27 15.96 11.47 3.43
CA ARG A 27 15.50 10.99 4.75
C ARG A 27 14.23 11.69 5.22
N LEU A 28 14.11 12.99 4.98
CA LEU A 28 12.89 13.74 5.31
C LEU A 28 11.71 13.26 4.48
N GLN A 29 11.93 13.04 3.18
CA GLN A 29 10.89 12.53 2.29
C GLN A 29 10.44 11.12 2.69
N GLU A 30 11.38 10.24 3.07
CA GLU A 30 11.07 8.91 3.59
C GLU A 30 10.23 9.00 4.89
N ARG A 31 10.57 9.90 5.81
CA ARG A 31 9.79 10.11 7.04
C ARG A 31 8.39 10.63 6.77
N ILE A 32 8.23 11.52 5.80
CA ILE A 32 6.92 12.02 5.38
C ILE A 32 6.10 10.89 4.78
N ASN A 33 6.67 10.09 3.88
CA ASN A 33 6.01 8.96 3.26
C ASN A 33 5.59 7.91 4.29
N LEU A 34 6.48 7.54 5.22
CA LEU A 34 6.17 6.64 6.34
C LEU A 34 5.05 7.19 7.22
N SER A 35 5.04 8.49 7.50
CA SER A 35 3.97 9.12 8.28
C SER A 35 2.62 9.04 7.57
N HIS A 36 2.59 9.24 6.25
CA HIS A 36 1.38 9.08 5.43
C HIS A 36 0.93 7.62 5.40
N GLU A 37 1.84 6.68 5.18
CA GLU A 37 1.52 5.24 5.18
C GLU A 37 1.00 4.76 6.53
N LEU A 38 1.59 5.23 7.63
CA LEU A 38 1.10 4.96 8.99
C LEU A 38 -0.29 5.53 9.20
N HIS A 39 -0.52 6.77 8.79
CA HIS A 39 -1.82 7.41 8.97
C HIS A 39 -2.91 6.75 8.12
N ASP A 40 -2.63 6.46 6.87
CA ASP A 40 -3.62 5.90 5.93
C ASP A 40 -3.84 4.40 6.17
N GLY A 41 -2.79 3.63 6.41
CA GLY A 41 -2.87 2.19 6.70
C GLY A 41 -3.48 1.90 8.08
N LEU A 42 -2.84 2.38 9.14
CA LEU A 42 -3.33 2.15 10.51
C LEU A 42 -4.63 2.90 10.79
N GLY A 43 -4.75 4.16 10.33
CA GLY A 43 -5.97 4.94 10.49
C GLY A 43 -7.18 4.24 9.86
N GLY A 44 -7.02 3.73 8.65
CA GLY A 44 -8.06 2.96 7.97
C GLY A 44 -8.44 1.67 8.71
N SER A 45 -7.47 0.93 9.22
CA SER A 45 -7.72 -0.33 9.94
C SER A 45 -8.36 -0.12 11.31
N ILE A 46 -7.96 0.93 12.03
CA ILE A 46 -8.58 1.32 13.30
C ILE A 46 -10.03 1.74 13.07
N VAL A 47 -10.29 2.60 12.08
CA VAL A 47 -11.66 3.05 11.77
C VAL A 47 -12.54 1.86 11.36
N ARG A 48 -12.04 0.93 10.55
CA ARG A 48 -12.79 -0.30 10.20
C ARG A 48 -13.10 -1.13 11.44
N SER A 49 -12.13 -1.33 12.34
CA SER A 49 -12.34 -2.05 13.58
C SER A 49 -13.38 -1.37 14.48
N MET A 50 -13.37 -0.04 14.56
CA MET A 50 -14.36 0.73 15.31
C MET A 50 -15.76 0.57 14.71
N ILE A 51 -15.91 0.63 13.39
CA ILE A 51 -17.19 0.46 12.71
C ILE A 51 -17.74 -0.96 12.95
N LEU A 52 -16.91 -1.99 12.88
CA LEU A 52 -17.33 -3.36 13.15
C LEU A 52 -17.81 -3.55 14.60
N VAL A 53 -17.16 -2.90 15.56
CA VAL A 53 -17.58 -2.92 16.96
C VAL A 53 -18.88 -2.14 17.17
N ASP A 54 -19.02 -0.97 16.55
CA ASP A 54 -20.18 -0.08 16.70
C ASP A 54 -21.44 -0.65 16.02
N GLN A 55 -21.29 -1.32 14.89
CA GLN A 55 -22.40 -1.95 14.17
C GLN A 55 -22.83 -3.32 14.74
N SER A 56 -22.02 -3.93 15.61
CA SER A 56 -22.40 -5.18 16.26
C SER A 56 -23.48 -4.90 17.33
N SER A 57 -24.68 -5.39 17.10
CA SER A 57 -25.78 -5.34 18.07
C SER A 57 -25.59 -6.23 19.31
N GLU A 58 -24.54 -7.04 19.31
CA GLU A 58 -24.15 -7.94 20.39
C GLU A 58 -22.71 -7.67 20.83
N THR A 59 -22.35 -8.20 22.00
CA THR A 59 -20.97 -8.13 22.51
C THR A 59 -20.00 -8.81 21.54
N VAL A 60 -18.98 -8.07 21.09
CA VAL A 60 -17.92 -8.61 20.23
C VAL A 60 -17.27 -9.83 20.89
N SER A 61 -17.29 -10.95 20.21
CA SER A 61 -16.70 -12.18 20.73
C SER A 61 -15.18 -12.04 20.89
N LYS A 62 -14.59 -12.81 21.83
CA LYS A 62 -13.14 -12.83 22.02
C LYS A 62 -12.39 -13.19 20.72
N GLN A 63 -12.96 -14.04 19.88
CA GLN A 63 -12.35 -14.44 18.61
C GLN A 63 -12.35 -13.28 17.60
N GLN A 64 -13.45 -12.55 17.46
CA GLN A 64 -13.54 -11.36 16.61
C GLN A 64 -12.55 -10.28 17.05
N PHE A 65 -12.47 -10.01 18.35
CA PHE A 65 -11.52 -9.05 18.88
C PHE A 65 -10.06 -9.45 18.63
N LEU A 66 -9.73 -10.73 18.80
CA LEU A 66 -8.39 -11.24 18.48
C LEU A 66 -8.08 -11.17 16.98
N SER A 67 -9.05 -11.39 16.11
CA SER A 67 -8.89 -11.25 14.66
C SER A 67 -8.61 -9.79 14.27
N MET A 68 -9.32 -8.83 14.85
CA MET A 68 -9.06 -7.40 14.65
C MET A 68 -7.65 -7.00 15.08
N LEU A 69 -7.20 -7.46 16.25
CA LEU A 69 -5.85 -7.18 16.73
C LEU A 69 -4.76 -7.81 15.85
N LYS A 70 -5.00 -9.01 15.32
CA LYS A 70 -4.08 -9.65 14.36
C LYS A 70 -3.97 -8.84 13.06
N LEU A 71 -5.09 -8.38 12.51
CA LEU A 71 -5.10 -7.53 11.33
C LEU A 71 -4.32 -6.22 11.55
N LEU A 72 -4.56 -5.53 12.66
CA LEU A 72 -3.81 -4.32 13.02
C LEU A 72 -2.31 -4.57 13.16
N ARG A 73 -1.94 -5.70 13.77
CA ARG A 73 -0.53 -6.10 13.90
C ARG A 73 0.10 -6.36 12.53
N ASP A 74 -0.61 -7.05 11.65
CA ASP A 74 -0.08 -7.42 10.33
C ASP A 74 0.02 -6.19 9.41
N ASP A 75 -0.93 -5.25 9.50
CA ASP A 75 -0.85 -3.95 8.83
C ASP A 75 0.36 -3.13 9.33
N LEU A 76 0.57 -3.06 10.65
CA LEU A 76 1.73 -2.39 11.23
C LEU A 76 3.06 -3.03 10.76
N ARG A 77 3.11 -4.36 10.75
CA ARG A 77 4.30 -5.09 10.28
C ARG A 77 4.57 -4.81 8.81
N GLN A 78 3.54 -4.77 7.96
CA GLN A 78 3.68 -4.46 6.55
C GLN A 78 4.27 -3.05 6.34
N ILE A 79 3.83 -2.05 7.13
CA ILE A 79 4.36 -0.68 7.06
C ILE A 79 5.84 -0.65 7.48
N ILE A 80 6.20 -1.37 8.55
CA ILE A 80 7.59 -1.45 9.01
C ILE A 80 8.48 -2.16 7.97
N ASP A 81 7.99 -3.24 7.38
CA ASP A 81 8.73 -4.02 6.38
C ASP A 81 8.85 -3.23 5.07
N SER A 82 7.85 -2.45 4.66
CA SER A 82 7.92 -1.56 3.48
C SER A 82 8.87 -0.39 3.69
N GLY A 83 8.90 0.19 4.89
CA GLY A 83 9.83 1.28 5.24
C GLY A 83 11.28 0.85 5.39
N SER A 84 11.56 -0.44 5.58
CA SER A 84 12.92 -0.97 5.70
C SER A 84 13.50 -1.51 4.39
N SER A 85 12.68 -1.72 3.37
CA SER A 85 13.11 -2.24 2.07
C SER A 85 13.39 -1.11 1.08
N ILE A 86 14.62 -0.61 1.06
CA ILE A 86 15.13 0.32 0.02
C ILE A 86 15.22 -0.36 -1.37
N GLU A 87 14.89 -1.62 -1.48
CA GLU A 87 14.73 -2.30 -2.76
C GLU A 87 13.27 -2.23 -3.21
N ASN A 88 12.91 -1.16 -3.93
CA ASN A 88 11.67 -1.01 -4.70
C ASN A 88 11.60 -2.08 -5.82
N LYS A 89 11.61 -3.36 -5.47
CA LYS A 89 11.39 -4.43 -6.44
C LYS A 89 9.91 -4.52 -6.75
N VAL A 90 9.56 -4.15 -7.97
CA VAL A 90 8.22 -4.41 -8.49
C VAL A 90 7.95 -5.93 -8.40
N PRO A 91 6.81 -6.36 -7.85
CA PRO A 91 6.47 -7.78 -7.80
C PRO A 91 6.45 -8.38 -9.20
N GLN A 92 7.05 -9.57 -9.33
CA GLN A 92 7.27 -10.24 -10.63
C GLN A 92 5.99 -10.48 -11.43
N THR A 93 4.85 -10.61 -10.76
CA THR A 93 3.56 -10.86 -11.41
C THR A 93 2.44 -10.05 -10.78
N PRO A 94 1.35 -9.73 -11.53
CA PRO A 94 0.15 -9.11 -10.98
C PRO A 94 -0.45 -9.89 -9.83
N VAL A 95 -0.38 -11.21 -9.87
CA VAL A 95 -0.91 -12.11 -8.83
C VAL A 95 -0.13 -11.95 -7.52
N LEU A 96 1.21 -11.91 -7.58
CA LEU A 96 2.05 -11.67 -6.40
C LEU A 96 1.88 -10.25 -5.87
N TRP A 97 1.70 -9.29 -6.77
CA TRP A 97 1.48 -7.90 -6.42
C TRP A 97 0.21 -7.70 -5.59
N ILE A 98 -0.91 -8.32 -5.98
CA ILE A 98 -2.20 -8.15 -5.29
C ILE A 98 -2.38 -9.11 -4.10
N ALA A 99 -1.55 -10.13 -3.96
CA ALA A 99 -1.74 -11.21 -2.99
C ALA A 99 -1.98 -10.73 -1.53
N PRO A 100 -1.25 -9.75 -0.99
CA PRO A 100 -1.49 -9.26 0.38
C PRO A 100 -2.86 -8.61 0.55
N VAL A 101 -3.27 -7.77 -0.42
CA VAL A 101 -4.58 -7.08 -0.43
C VAL A 101 -5.69 -8.10 -0.61
N ARG A 102 -5.53 -9.01 -1.58
CA ARG A 102 -6.48 -10.09 -1.83
C ARG A 102 -6.74 -10.91 -0.57
N TYR A 103 -5.69 -11.38 0.10
CA TYR A 103 -5.81 -12.19 1.31
C TYR A 103 -6.61 -11.46 2.39
N ARG A 104 -6.22 -10.23 2.70
CA ARG A 104 -6.84 -9.41 3.74
C ARG A 104 -8.31 -9.11 3.45
N PHE A 105 -8.62 -8.63 2.25
CA PHE A 105 -9.99 -8.24 1.91
C PHE A 105 -10.91 -9.45 1.68
N THR A 106 -10.39 -10.58 1.19
CA THR A 106 -11.20 -11.80 1.08
C THR A 106 -11.66 -12.25 2.47
N GLN A 107 -10.77 -12.35 3.45
CA GLN A 107 -11.16 -12.72 4.81
C GLN A 107 -12.19 -11.75 5.42
N LEU A 108 -11.95 -10.44 5.28
CA LEU A 108 -12.85 -9.44 5.84
C LEU A 108 -14.24 -9.50 5.20
N MET A 109 -14.32 -9.66 3.88
CA MET A 109 -15.59 -9.73 3.16
C MET A 109 -16.33 -11.06 3.43
N GLU A 110 -15.62 -12.18 3.55
CA GLU A 110 -16.21 -13.47 3.95
C GLU A 110 -16.83 -13.40 5.35
N GLU A 111 -16.19 -12.74 6.30
CA GLU A 111 -16.76 -12.50 7.66
C GLU A 111 -18.06 -11.67 7.61
N MET A 112 -18.22 -10.81 6.59
CA MET A 112 -19.42 -10.01 6.34
C MET A 112 -20.45 -10.72 5.43
N GLY A 113 -20.19 -11.96 5.01
CA GLY A 113 -21.07 -12.71 4.10
C GLY A 113 -21.01 -12.25 2.64
N ILE A 114 -19.96 -11.51 2.25
CA ILE A 114 -19.75 -11.02 0.88
C ILE A 114 -18.82 -11.97 0.14
N VAL A 115 -19.25 -12.48 -1.01
CA VAL A 115 -18.43 -13.33 -1.87
C VAL A 115 -17.56 -12.46 -2.78
N VAL A 116 -16.24 -12.72 -2.79
CA VAL A 116 -15.30 -11.93 -3.61
C VAL A 116 -14.66 -12.79 -4.67
N GLU A 117 -14.77 -12.37 -5.92
CA GLU A 117 -14.10 -12.98 -7.07
C GLU A 117 -12.93 -12.10 -7.52
N TRP A 118 -11.74 -12.71 -7.73
CA TRP A 118 -10.51 -12.03 -8.15
C TRP A 118 -10.05 -12.56 -9.50
N SER A 119 -9.91 -11.66 -10.49
CA SER A 119 -9.44 -11.97 -11.83
C SER A 119 -8.24 -11.08 -12.19
N PHE A 120 -7.05 -11.69 -12.29
CA PHE A 120 -5.79 -10.97 -12.57
C PHE A 120 -4.99 -11.71 -13.63
N PRO A 121 -4.28 -10.99 -14.52
CA PRO A 121 -3.40 -11.62 -15.49
C PRO A 121 -2.23 -12.31 -14.77
N LYS A 122 -1.74 -13.41 -15.33
CA LYS A 122 -0.65 -14.20 -14.74
C LYS A 122 0.71 -13.51 -14.83
N VAL A 123 0.88 -12.65 -15.84
CA VAL A 123 2.15 -11.96 -16.12
C VAL A 123 1.89 -10.49 -16.47
N TRP A 124 2.85 -9.63 -16.15
CA TRP A 124 2.86 -8.27 -16.66
C TRP A 124 3.18 -8.27 -18.15
N GLN A 125 2.32 -7.68 -18.99
CA GLN A 125 2.67 -7.44 -20.41
C GLN A 125 3.73 -6.36 -20.54
N ARG A 126 3.70 -5.40 -19.64
CA ARG A 126 4.73 -4.38 -19.45
C ARG A 126 4.94 -4.23 -17.95
N GLU A 127 6.19 -4.28 -17.51
CA GLU A 127 6.53 -4.10 -16.09
C GLU A 127 6.15 -2.69 -15.63
N PRO A 128 5.30 -2.56 -14.61
CA PRO A 128 4.92 -1.27 -14.08
C PRO A 128 6.07 -0.68 -13.25
N THR A 129 6.06 0.62 -13.06
CA THR A 129 6.97 1.25 -12.08
C THR A 129 6.48 0.99 -10.65
N ALA A 130 7.39 1.09 -9.67
CA ALA A 130 7.03 0.97 -8.26
C ALA A 130 5.93 1.97 -7.86
N LEU A 131 6.00 3.21 -8.36
CA LEU A 131 4.98 4.23 -8.14
C LEU A 131 3.62 3.83 -8.72
N GLN A 132 3.58 3.24 -9.91
CA GLN A 132 2.34 2.75 -10.51
C GLN A 132 1.74 1.60 -9.69
N CYS A 133 2.57 0.68 -9.21
CA CYS A 133 2.13 -0.40 -8.31
C CYS A 133 1.51 0.14 -7.02
N LEU A 134 2.16 1.09 -6.36
CA LEU A 134 1.67 1.73 -5.13
C LEU A 134 0.37 2.49 -5.37
N THR A 135 0.29 3.29 -6.42
CA THR A 135 -0.92 4.05 -6.76
C THR A 135 -2.10 3.12 -7.01
N LEU A 136 -1.87 2.05 -7.78
CA LEU A 136 -2.93 1.09 -8.11
C LEU A 136 -3.39 0.29 -6.89
N ILE A 137 -2.47 -0.09 -5.98
CA ILE A 137 -2.86 -0.73 -4.70
C ILE A 137 -3.76 0.19 -3.88
N ARG A 138 -3.43 1.46 -3.75
CA ARG A 138 -4.26 2.43 -3.02
C ARG A 138 -5.66 2.56 -3.62
N VAL A 139 -5.75 2.61 -4.95
CA VAL A 139 -7.06 2.64 -5.64
C VAL A 139 -7.87 1.39 -5.34
N VAL A 140 -7.25 0.21 -5.37
CA VAL A 140 -7.91 -1.06 -5.04
C VAL A 140 -8.41 -1.06 -3.59
N GLU A 141 -7.56 -0.71 -2.64
CA GLU A 141 -7.90 -0.69 -1.21
C GLU A 141 -9.02 0.30 -0.88
N GLU A 142 -8.95 1.50 -1.45
CA GLU A 142 -9.98 2.51 -1.28
C GLU A 142 -11.31 2.06 -1.88
N SER A 143 -11.30 1.48 -3.08
CA SER A 143 -12.50 0.96 -3.72
C SER A 143 -13.15 -0.15 -2.88
N LEU A 144 -12.37 -1.11 -2.38
CA LEU A 144 -12.87 -2.20 -1.53
C LEU A 144 -13.39 -1.68 -0.19
N THR A 145 -12.71 -0.70 0.39
CA THR A 145 -13.15 -0.04 1.62
C THR A 145 -14.48 0.67 1.42
N ASN A 146 -14.67 1.36 0.28
CA ASN A 146 -15.90 2.03 -0.05
C ASN A 146 -17.06 1.06 -0.27
N ILE A 147 -16.80 -0.11 -0.86
CA ILE A 147 -17.80 -1.18 -0.96
C ILE A 147 -18.22 -1.64 0.43
N ILE A 148 -17.30 -1.95 1.30
CA ILE A 148 -17.60 -2.40 2.67
C ILE A 148 -18.42 -1.36 3.43
N LYS A 149 -18.10 -0.07 3.27
CA LYS A 149 -18.78 1.00 4.00
C LYS A 149 -20.13 1.38 3.43
N HIS A 150 -20.33 1.28 2.11
CA HIS A 150 -21.40 1.98 1.41
C HIS A 150 -22.26 1.11 0.51
N SER A 151 -21.78 -0.11 0.13
CA SER A 151 -22.47 -0.91 -0.86
C SER A 151 -23.25 -2.00 -0.20
N GLN A 152 -24.16 -2.28 0.16
CA GLN A 152 -24.87 -3.50 0.67
C GLN A 152 -24.73 -4.71 -0.28
N ALA A 153 -23.59 -4.84 -0.96
CA ALA A 153 -23.34 -5.89 -1.94
C ALA A 153 -23.17 -7.26 -1.27
N SER A 154 -23.71 -8.30 -1.85
CA SER A 154 -23.47 -9.70 -1.46
C SER A 154 -22.38 -10.36 -2.28
N GLN A 155 -22.00 -9.77 -3.40
CA GLN A 155 -20.95 -10.26 -4.30
C GLN A 155 -20.12 -9.09 -4.82
N VAL A 156 -18.82 -9.30 -4.93
CA VAL A 156 -17.86 -8.32 -5.46
C VAL A 156 -16.92 -9.00 -6.43
N LYS A 157 -16.76 -8.43 -7.60
CA LYS A 157 -15.78 -8.91 -8.58
C LYS A 157 -14.71 -7.84 -8.79
N VAL A 158 -13.47 -8.22 -8.53
CA VAL A 158 -12.29 -7.37 -8.72
C VAL A 158 -11.48 -7.91 -9.89
N SER A 159 -11.29 -7.10 -10.91
CA SER A 159 -10.53 -7.55 -12.09
C SER A 159 -9.49 -6.53 -12.53
N LEU A 160 -8.40 -7.06 -13.08
CA LEU A 160 -7.34 -6.32 -13.74
C LEU A 160 -7.10 -6.96 -15.09
N GLU A 161 -7.30 -6.22 -16.16
CA GLU A 161 -7.25 -6.75 -17.52
C GLU A 161 -6.50 -5.80 -18.46
N TYR A 162 -5.89 -6.37 -19.50
CA TYR A 162 -5.31 -5.57 -20.57
C TYR A 162 -6.37 -5.39 -21.68
N SER A 163 -6.91 -4.17 -21.77
CA SER A 163 -7.85 -3.80 -22.85
C SER A 163 -7.16 -3.55 -24.20
N GLN A 164 -5.87 -3.15 -24.15
CA GLN A 164 -4.98 -2.95 -25.29
C GLN A 164 -3.55 -3.30 -24.87
N PRO A 165 -2.58 -3.53 -25.78
CA PRO A 165 -1.21 -3.94 -25.43
C PRO A 165 -0.48 -3.06 -24.40
N HIS A 166 -0.95 -1.84 -24.18
CA HIS A 166 -0.33 -0.90 -23.24
C HIS A 166 -1.31 -0.27 -22.25
N GLN A 167 -2.57 -0.73 -22.24
CA GLN A 167 -3.61 -0.18 -21.38
C GLN A 167 -4.08 -1.24 -20.38
N LEU A 168 -3.72 -1.04 -19.12
CA LEU A 168 -4.19 -1.84 -18.00
C LEU A 168 -5.47 -1.21 -17.45
N THR A 169 -6.54 -1.99 -17.38
CA THR A 169 -7.84 -1.57 -16.86
C THR A 169 -8.12 -2.29 -15.56
N TYR A 170 -8.36 -1.54 -14.51
CA TYR A 170 -8.88 -2.02 -13.24
C TYR A 170 -10.40 -1.82 -13.23
N SER A 171 -11.15 -2.83 -12.83
CA SER A 171 -12.59 -2.73 -12.63
C SER A 171 -13.03 -3.45 -11.36
N ILE A 172 -14.05 -2.90 -10.73
CA ILE A 172 -14.73 -3.46 -9.58
C ILE A 172 -16.24 -3.37 -9.80
N GLN A 173 -16.95 -4.48 -9.59
CA GLN A 173 -18.39 -4.64 -9.86
C GLN A 173 -19.07 -5.31 -8.66
#